data_b60a51d41bb9b0f99ee17eb73a7c2119
#
_entry.id   b60a51d41bb9b0f99ee17eb73a7c2119
#
_cell.length_a   1.000
_cell.length_b   1.000
_cell.length_c   1.000
_cell.angle_alpha   90.00
_cell.angle_beta   90.00
_cell.angle_gamma   90.00
#
_symmetry.space_group_name_H-M   'P 1'
#
loop_
_entity.id
_entity.type
_entity.pdbx_description
1 polymer ?
#
loop_
_entity_poly.entity_id
_entity_poly.type
_entity_poly.pdbx_seq_one_letter_code
_entity_poly.pdbx_strand_id
1 'polypeptide(L)'
;MIVFLMLGTLGNLSAQITLFKGTFDEALKKAQQEKKDLFVDFFAEWCGPCKMMASEVFTQKEVGEFFNNRFICVQVDVDTQENKDIAKRYNVTALPTMVFISRVGKELRRVQGSVPAESLIKEAKIATGEELSFEQLYEKYKKKKNDLDVQQQLLI
;
A
#
# COMPACT_ATOMS: atom_id res chain seq x y z
N MET A 1 -43.40 -22.67 -5.05
CA MET A 1 -42.52 -22.17 -3.96
C MET A 1 -41.08 -22.40 -4.41
N ILE A 2 -40.45 -21.39 -5.01
CA ILE A 2 -39.11 -21.48 -5.57
C ILE A 2 -38.14 -20.96 -4.50
N VAL A 3 -37.35 -21.91 -3.94
CA VAL A 3 -36.27 -21.55 -2.97
C VAL A 3 -35.07 -21.06 -3.77
N PHE A 4 -34.82 -19.76 -3.73
CA PHE A 4 -33.63 -19.13 -4.31
C PHE A 4 -32.44 -19.41 -3.39
N LEU A 5 -31.62 -20.41 -3.77
CA LEU A 5 -30.38 -20.72 -3.06
C LEU A 5 -29.36 -19.61 -3.42
N MET A 6 -29.17 -18.64 -2.50
CA MET A 6 -28.07 -17.69 -2.58
C MET A 6 -26.76 -18.46 -2.34
N LEU A 7 -26.06 -18.85 -3.41
CA LEU A 7 -24.65 -19.25 -3.32
C LEU A 7 -23.83 -18.01 -2.99
N GLY A 8 -23.55 -17.81 -1.71
CA GLY A 8 -22.54 -16.87 -1.26
C GLY A 8 -21.18 -17.33 -1.77
N THR A 9 -20.58 -16.58 -2.68
CA THR A 9 -19.17 -16.75 -3.05
C THR A 9 -18.32 -16.46 -1.82
N LEU A 10 -17.81 -17.51 -1.16
CA LEU A 10 -16.75 -17.39 -0.18
C LEU A 10 -15.52 -16.87 -0.93
N GLY A 11 -15.31 -15.57 -0.91
CA GLY A 11 -14.08 -14.96 -1.36
C GLY A 11 -12.93 -15.60 -0.59
N ASN A 12 -11.97 -16.20 -1.29
CA ASN A 12 -10.72 -16.66 -0.70
C ASN A 12 -10.02 -15.46 -0.08
N LEU A 13 -10.18 -15.27 1.24
CA LEU A 13 -9.36 -14.33 2.02
C LEU A 13 -7.95 -14.93 2.07
N SER A 14 -7.09 -14.50 1.15
CA SER A 14 -5.67 -14.82 1.22
C SER A 14 -5.11 -14.24 2.51
N ALA A 15 -4.47 -15.08 3.32
CA ALA A 15 -3.86 -14.67 4.59
C ALA A 15 -2.61 -13.78 4.42
N GLN A 16 -2.20 -13.51 3.19
CA GLN A 16 -1.02 -12.72 2.83
C GLN A 16 -1.33 -11.74 1.70
N ILE A 17 -0.46 -10.78 1.46
CA ILE A 17 -0.57 -9.91 0.29
C ILE A 17 -0.57 -10.76 -0.99
N THR A 18 -1.59 -10.58 -1.82
CA THR A 18 -1.69 -11.21 -3.14
C THR A 18 -1.00 -10.32 -4.17
N LEU A 19 0.15 -10.78 -4.64
CA LEU A 19 0.92 -10.05 -5.65
C LEU A 19 0.32 -10.25 -7.04
N PHE A 20 0.11 -9.17 -7.75
CA PHE A 20 -0.25 -9.17 -9.16
C PHE A 20 0.93 -9.69 -9.99
N LYS A 21 0.65 -10.68 -10.84
CA LYS A 21 1.64 -11.24 -11.77
C LYS A 21 1.54 -10.52 -13.11
N GLY A 22 2.44 -9.59 -13.37
CA GLY A 22 2.48 -8.79 -14.60
C GLY A 22 3.37 -7.57 -14.43
N THR A 23 3.44 -6.75 -15.46
CA THR A 23 4.20 -5.52 -15.47
C THR A 23 3.53 -4.43 -14.61
N PHE A 24 4.28 -3.38 -14.30
CA PHE A 24 3.75 -2.20 -13.60
C PHE A 24 2.57 -1.57 -14.37
N ASP A 25 2.68 -1.44 -15.69
CA ASP A 25 1.63 -0.82 -16.51
C ASP A 25 0.36 -1.67 -16.55
N GLU A 26 0.49 -2.99 -16.57
CA GLU A 26 -0.66 -3.91 -16.45
C GLU A 26 -1.31 -3.80 -15.06
N ALA A 27 -0.52 -3.70 -14.00
CA ALA A 27 -1.02 -3.48 -12.64
C ALA A 27 -1.78 -2.15 -12.54
N LEU A 28 -1.25 -1.08 -13.13
CA LEU A 28 -1.90 0.24 -13.16
C LEU A 28 -3.23 0.19 -13.93
N LYS A 29 -3.25 -0.48 -15.07
CA LYS A 29 -4.48 -0.68 -15.86
C LYS A 29 -5.54 -1.46 -15.07
N LYS A 30 -5.11 -2.52 -14.36
CA LYS A 30 -6.00 -3.31 -13.49
C LYS A 30 -6.54 -2.46 -12.34
N ALA A 31 -5.70 -1.63 -11.72
CA ALA A 31 -6.11 -0.71 -10.66
C ALA A 31 -7.19 0.28 -11.13
N GLN A 32 -7.06 0.80 -12.35
CA GLN A 32 -8.08 1.65 -12.97
C GLN A 32 -9.41 0.91 -13.15
N GLN A 33 -9.36 -0.34 -13.65
CA GLN A 33 -10.54 -1.18 -13.89
C GLN A 33 -11.28 -1.53 -12.59
N GLU A 34 -10.52 -1.91 -11.55
CA GLU A 34 -11.07 -2.30 -10.25
C GLU A 34 -11.33 -1.11 -9.30
N LYS A 35 -11.01 0.12 -9.73
CA LYS A 35 -11.10 1.36 -8.91
C LYS A 35 -10.33 1.27 -7.59
N LYS A 36 -9.23 0.52 -7.59
CA LYS A 36 -8.27 0.41 -6.50
C LYS A 36 -7.04 1.26 -6.80
N ASP A 37 -6.29 1.60 -5.75
CA ASP A 37 -4.97 2.19 -5.92
C ASP A 37 -3.90 1.07 -5.99
N LEU A 38 -2.63 1.41 -6.23
CA LEU A 38 -1.55 0.43 -6.24
C LEU A 38 -0.74 0.53 -4.94
N PHE A 39 -0.29 -0.63 -4.49
CA PHE A 39 0.84 -0.78 -3.58
C PHE A 39 1.99 -1.40 -4.36
N VAL A 40 3.10 -0.67 -4.46
CA VAL A 40 4.29 -1.09 -5.22
C VAL A 40 5.45 -1.28 -4.26
N ASP A 41 5.96 -2.51 -4.20
CA ASP A 41 7.18 -2.85 -3.45
C ASP A 41 8.38 -2.89 -4.41
N PHE A 42 9.24 -1.88 -4.30
CA PHE A 42 10.51 -1.84 -5.03
C PHE A 42 11.56 -2.60 -4.24
N PHE A 43 12.09 -3.64 -4.83
CA PHE A 43 13.01 -4.58 -4.21
C PHE A 43 14.17 -4.98 -5.14
N ALA A 44 15.12 -5.74 -4.62
CA ALA A 44 16.12 -6.48 -5.37
C ALA A 44 16.40 -7.84 -4.69
N GLU A 45 16.83 -8.82 -5.45
CA GLU A 45 17.13 -10.17 -4.96
C GLU A 45 18.22 -10.22 -3.87
N TRP A 46 19.18 -9.30 -3.90
CA TRP A 46 20.24 -9.19 -2.89
C TRP A 46 19.83 -8.42 -1.64
N CYS A 47 18.66 -7.75 -1.64
CA CYS A 47 18.21 -6.89 -0.56
C CYS A 47 17.68 -7.71 0.63
N GLY A 48 18.50 -7.88 1.66
CA GLY A 48 18.11 -8.60 2.89
C GLY A 48 16.86 -8.03 3.56
N PRO A 49 16.77 -6.70 3.83
CA PRO A 49 15.58 -6.09 4.39
C PRO A 49 14.31 -6.27 3.55
N CYS A 50 14.44 -6.35 2.20
CA CYS A 50 13.29 -6.64 1.33
C CYS A 50 12.75 -8.07 1.56
N LYS A 51 13.67 -9.03 1.68
CA LYS A 51 13.29 -10.43 1.98
C LYS A 51 12.60 -10.55 3.33
N MET A 52 13.06 -9.80 4.35
CA MET A 52 12.40 -9.74 5.64
C MET A 52 10.98 -9.18 5.53
N MET A 53 10.78 -8.07 4.81
CA MET A 53 9.43 -7.54 4.56
C MET A 53 8.52 -8.58 3.89
N ALA A 54 9.02 -9.27 2.86
CA ALA A 54 8.26 -10.27 2.14
C ALA A 54 7.89 -11.48 3.00
N SER A 55 8.80 -11.95 3.87
CA SER A 55 8.58 -13.17 4.67
C SER A 55 7.88 -12.93 6.01
N GLU A 56 8.04 -11.75 6.61
CA GLU A 56 7.59 -11.51 7.98
C GLU A 56 6.44 -10.50 8.07
N VAL A 57 6.33 -9.57 7.11
CA VAL A 57 5.30 -8.52 7.14
C VAL A 57 4.18 -8.82 6.13
N PHE A 58 4.53 -9.05 4.86
CA PHE A 58 3.52 -9.25 3.81
C PHE A 58 2.75 -10.57 3.94
N THR A 59 3.26 -11.51 4.72
CA THR A 59 2.60 -12.78 5.05
C THR A 59 1.62 -12.69 6.20
N GLN A 60 1.60 -11.59 6.95
CA GLN A 60 0.68 -11.44 8.07
C GLN A 60 -0.76 -11.29 7.56
N LYS A 61 -1.68 -11.99 8.21
CA LYS A 61 -3.09 -12.04 7.84
C LYS A 61 -3.72 -10.65 7.78
N GLU A 62 -3.49 -9.84 8.79
CA GLU A 62 -4.02 -8.48 8.89
C GLU A 62 -3.52 -7.57 7.76
N VAL A 63 -2.25 -7.72 7.36
CA VAL A 63 -1.67 -6.99 6.23
C VAL A 63 -2.33 -7.46 4.92
N GLY A 64 -2.40 -8.79 4.71
CA GLY A 64 -3.02 -9.35 3.51
C GLY A 64 -4.48 -8.95 3.35
N GLU A 65 -5.28 -9.06 4.41
CA GLU A 65 -6.68 -8.65 4.41
C GLU A 65 -6.86 -7.17 4.12
N PHE A 66 -6.04 -6.30 4.73
CA PHE A 66 -6.12 -4.86 4.51
C PHE A 66 -5.73 -4.48 3.08
N PHE A 67 -4.60 -5.00 2.60
CA PHE A 67 -4.02 -4.62 1.31
C PHE A 67 -4.80 -5.18 0.12
N ASN A 68 -5.18 -6.45 0.15
CA ASN A 68 -5.90 -7.10 -0.97
C ASN A 68 -7.27 -6.45 -1.25
N ASN A 69 -7.90 -5.92 -0.23
CA ASN A 69 -9.18 -5.23 -0.40
C ASN A 69 -9.05 -3.84 -1.01
N ARG A 70 -7.93 -3.15 -0.83
CA ARG A 70 -7.75 -1.72 -1.17
C ARG A 70 -6.83 -1.46 -2.34
N PHE A 71 -5.86 -2.35 -2.55
CA PHE A 71 -4.80 -2.14 -3.52
C PHE A 71 -4.67 -3.29 -4.51
N ILE A 72 -4.16 -2.97 -5.69
CA ILE A 72 -3.46 -3.93 -6.55
C ILE A 72 -2.01 -3.89 -6.09
N CYS A 73 -1.51 -5.00 -5.54
CA CYS A 73 -0.15 -5.08 -5.01
C CYS A 73 0.78 -5.67 -6.07
N VAL A 74 1.88 -5.00 -6.36
CA VAL A 74 2.88 -5.44 -7.35
C VAL A 74 4.29 -5.26 -6.81
N GLN A 75 5.17 -6.20 -7.12
CA GLN A 75 6.61 -6.08 -6.85
C GLN A 75 7.35 -5.64 -8.11
N VAL A 76 8.35 -4.78 -7.95
CA VAL A 76 9.18 -4.22 -9.01
C VAL A 76 10.64 -4.46 -8.63
N ASP A 77 11.27 -5.44 -9.28
CA ASP A 77 12.71 -5.68 -9.14
C ASP A 77 13.47 -4.59 -9.88
N VAL A 78 14.19 -3.75 -9.12
CA VAL A 78 14.90 -2.58 -9.67
C VAL A 78 16.13 -2.94 -10.50
N ASP A 79 16.62 -4.17 -10.40
CA ASP A 79 17.80 -4.62 -11.16
C ASP A 79 17.46 -5.05 -12.59
N THR A 80 16.18 -5.34 -12.86
CA THR A 80 15.75 -5.69 -14.23
C THR A 80 15.75 -4.45 -15.12
N GLN A 81 16.19 -4.62 -16.36
CA GLN A 81 16.27 -3.51 -17.32
C GLN A 81 14.90 -2.87 -17.57
N GLU A 82 13.85 -3.67 -17.60
CA GLU A 82 12.46 -3.24 -17.80
C GLU A 82 11.97 -2.29 -16.70
N ASN A 83 12.40 -2.52 -15.46
CA ASN A 83 11.91 -1.79 -14.29
C ASN A 83 12.75 -0.56 -13.90
N LYS A 84 13.92 -0.36 -14.52
CA LYS A 84 14.79 0.79 -14.22
C LYS A 84 14.11 2.13 -14.43
N ASP A 85 13.30 2.26 -15.48
CA ASP A 85 12.60 3.50 -15.78
C ASP A 85 11.47 3.76 -14.77
N ILE A 86 10.81 2.70 -14.29
CA ILE A 86 9.79 2.80 -13.25
C ILE A 86 10.42 3.23 -11.92
N ALA A 87 11.50 2.57 -11.51
CA ALA A 87 12.24 2.93 -10.29
C ALA A 87 12.74 4.39 -10.34
N LYS A 88 13.26 4.83 -11.49
CA LYS A 88 13.67 6.22 -11.71
C LYS A 88 12.51 7.20 -11.66
N ARG A 89 11.37 6.86 -12.27
CA ARG A 89 10.14 7.69 -12.28
C ARG A 89 9.66 8.00 -10.86
N TYR A 90 9.76 7.02 -9.95
CA TYR A 90 9.38 7.18 -8.55
C TYR A 90 10.56 7.50 -7.64
N ASN A 91 11.71 7.94 -8.17
CA ASN A 91 12.89 8.35 -7.40
C ASN A 91 13.29 7.32 -6.32
N VAL A 92 13.35 6.03 -6.68
CA VAL A 92 13.76 4.96 -5.76
C VAL A 92 15.28 5.01 -5.60
N THR A 93 15.75 5.41 -4.42
CA THR A 93 17.19 5.58 -4.11
C THR A 93 17.68 4.63 -3.02
N ALA A 94 16.79 3.90 -2.37
CA ALA A 94 17.11 2.92 -1.33
C ALA A 94 16.10 1.78 -1.37
N LEU A 95 16.45 0.63 -0.77
CA LEU A 95 15.60 -0.56 -0.74
C LEU A 95 15.43 -1.11 0.70
N PRO A 96 14.27 -1.66 1.05
CA PRO A 96 13.03 -1.61 0.28
C PRO A 96 12.47 -0.19 0.20
N THR A 97 11.78 0.14 -0.88
CA THR A 97 10.91 1.31 -0.98
C THR A 97 9.52 0.86 -1.40
N MET A 98 8.55 1.08 -0.54
CA MET A 98 7.15 0.78 -0.80
C MET A 98 6.42 2.08 -1.14
N VAL A 99 5.72 2.12 -2.27
CA VAL A 99 5.03 3.32 -2.74
C VAL A 99 3.55 3.02 -2.94
N PHE A 100 2.71 3.84 -2.33
CA PHE A 100 1.28 3.87 -2.59
C PHE A 100 1.02 4.84 -3.74
N ILE A 101 0.41 4.35 -4.80
CA ILE A 101 0.22 5.09 -6.05
C ILE A 101 -1.26 5.07 -6.40
N SER A 102 -1.82 6.23 -6.69
CA SER A 102 -3.21 6.31 -7.16
C SER A 102 -3.38 5.58 -8.49
N ARG A 103 -4.58 5.12 -8.77
CA ARG A 103 -4.95 4.50 -10.05
C ARG A 103 -4.71 5.37 -11.28
N VAL A 104 -4.33 6.64 -11.12
CA VAL A 104 -3.91 7.53 -12.20
C VAL A 104 -2.39 7.75 -12.25
N GLY A 105 -1.62 6.98 -11.46
CA GLY A 105 -0.15 7.01 -11.48
C GLY A 105 0.49 8.07 -10.59
N LYS A 106 -0.28 8.78 -9.75
CA LYS A 106 0.26 9.78 -8.82
C LYS A 106 0.69 9.10 -7.51
N GLU A 107 1.89 9.38 -7.02
CA GLU A 107 2.32 8.97 -5.69
C GLU A 107 1.43 9.61 -4.62
N LEU A 108 0.90 8.78 -3.72
CA LEU A 108 0.07 9.16 -2.58
C LEU A 108 0.91 9.19 -1.30
N ARG A 109 1.73 8.15 -1.11
CA ARG A 109 2.55 7.97 0.08
C ARG A 109 3.73 7.05 -0.23
N ARG A 110 4.80 7.14 0.59
CA ARG A 110 5.94 6.21 0.49
C ARG A 110 6.44 5.82 1.86
N VAL A 111 6.97 4.60 1.92
CA VAL A 111 7.69 4.05 3.06
C VAL A 111 9.06 3.59 2.58
N GLN A 112 10.11 4.04 3.22
CA GLN A 112 11.49 3.67 2.90
C GLN A 112 12.08 2.86 4.05
N GLY A 113 12.71 1.72 3.72
CA GLY A 113 13.23 0.78 4.71
C GLY A 113 12.16 -0.19 5.22
N SER A 114 12.61 -1.09 6.10
CA SER A 114 11.73 -2.08 6.73
C SER A 114 10.94 -1.46 7.87
N VAL A 115 9.65 -1.81 7.95
CA VAL A 115 8.74 -1.34 9.00
C VAL A 115 7.90 -2.50 9.53
N PRO A 116 7.43 -2.45 10.79
CA PRO A 116 6.45 -3.39 11.31
C PRO A 116 5.12 -3.33 10.55
N ALA A 117 4.35 -4.42 10.61
CA ALA A 117 3.04 -4.53 9.96
C ALA A 117 2.07 -3.39 10.33
N GLU A 118 1.99 -3.04 11.60
CA GLU A 118 1.15 -1.96 12.10
C GLU A 118 1.50 -0.61 11.44
N SER A 119 2.80 -0.30 11.34
CA SER A 119 3.27 0.92 10.70
C SER A 119 2.93 0.93 9.21
N LEU A 120 3.10 -0.20 8.52
CA LEU A 120 2.76 -0.32 7.11
C LEU A 120 1.26 -0.11 6.87
N ILE A 121 0.39 -0.70 7.71
CA ILE A 121 -1.06 -0.50 7.65
C ILE A 121 -1.42 0.97 7.93
N LYS A 122 -0.77 1.62 8.91
CA LYS A 122 -0.98 3.05 9.18
C LYS A 122 -0.65 3.92 7.96
N GLU A 123 0.49 3.68 7.33
CA GLU A 123 0.87 4.41 6.10
C GLU A 123 -0.12 4.16 4.95
N ALA A 124 -0.63 2.93 4.83
CA ALA A 124 -1.66 2.60 3.85
C ALA A 124 -2.99 3.34 4.13
N LYS A 125 -3.41 3.46 5.38
CA LYS A 125 -4.60 4.24 5.78
C LYS A 125 -4.43 5.73 5.49
N ILE A 126 -3.23 6.28 5.70
CA ILE A 126 -2.92 7.65 5.33
C ILE A 126 -3.00 7.83 3.80
N ALA A 127 -2.45 6.88 3.04
CA ALA A 127 -2.49 6.91 1.58
C ALA A 127 -3.93 6.89 1.02
N THR A 128 -4.83 6.12 1.65
CA THR A 128 -6.25 6.04 1.28
C THR A 128 -7.11 7.17 1.85
N GLY A 129 -6.57 8.01 2.73
CA GLY A 129 -7.31 9.08 3.41
C GLY A 129 -8.17 8.60 4.58
N GLU A 130 -8.03 7.34 5.02
CA GLU A 130 -8.72 6.79 6.20
C GLU A 130 -8.13 7.38 7.50
N GLU A 131 -6.86 7.75 7.48
CA GLU A 131 -6.18 8.47 8.56
C GLU A 131 -5.50 9.74 8.02
N LEU A 132 -5.28 10.72 8.89
CA LEU A 132 -4.55 11.94 8.54
C LEU A 132 -3.07 11.78 8.88
N SER A 133 -2.19 12.27 8.00
CA SER A 133 -0.78 12.39 8.34
C SER A 133 -0.54 13.46 9.41
N PHE A 134 0.65 13.44 10.04
CA PHE A 134 1.03 14.48 11.00
C PHE A 134 0.93 15.89 10.39
N GLU A 135 1.38 16.07 9.16
CA GLU A 135 1.31 17.35 8.45
C GLU A 135 -0.14 17.82 8.25
N GLN A 136 -1.03 16.91 7.86
CA GLN A 136 -2.46 17.19 7.69
C GLN A 136 -3.14 17.54 9.02
N LEU A 137 -2.81 16.81 10.09
CA LEU A 137 -3.28 17.09 11.45
C LEU A 137 -2.80 18.46 11.93
N TYR A 138 -1.53 18.78 11.71
CA TYR A 138 -0.93 20.04 12.09
C TYR A 138 -1.55 21.22 11.34
N GLU A 139 -1.80 21.10 10.03
CA GLU A 139 -2.51 22.13 9.26
C GLU A 139 -3.97 22.29 9.72
N LYS A 140 -4.64 21.21 10.07
CA LYS A 140 -5.98 21.25 10.65
C LYS A 140 -5.98 21.96 12.01
N TYR A 141 -4.97 21.68 12.85
CA TYR A 141 -4.77 22.36 14.13
C TYR A 141 -4.53 23.87 13.97
N LYS A 142 -3.66 24.29 13.05
CA LYS A 142 -3.43 25.72 12.77
C LYS A 142 -4.71 26.46 12.38
N LYS A 143 -5.58 25.81 11.61
CA LYS A 143 -6.85 26.39 11.16
C LYS A 143 -7.91 26.45 12.27
N LYS A 144 -7.85 25.54 13.24
CA LYS A 144 -8.79 25.43 14.36
C LYS A 144 -8.05 25.30 15.68
N LYS A 145 -7.45 26.40 16.16
CA LYS A 145 -6.63 26.44 17.39
C LYS A 145 -7.29 25.89 18.66
N ASN A 146 -8.60 25.66 18.68
CA ASN A 146 -9.36 25.16 19.83
C ASN A 146 -10.02 23.80 19.59
N ASP A 147 -9.60 23.02 18.59
CA ASP A 147 -10.16 21.69 18.32
C ASP A 147 -9.42 20.64 19.18
N LEU A 148 -10.05 20.23 20.30
CA LEU A 148 -9.50 19.27 21.25
C LEU A 148 -9.18 17.91 20.62
N ASP A 149 -9.98 17.47 19.63
CA ASP A 149 -9.76 16.19 18.94
C ASP A 149 -8.45 16.21 18.15
N VAL A 150 -8.12 17.34 17.52
CA VAL A 150 -6.85 17.50 16.77
C VAL A 150 -5.66 17.55 17.72
N GLN A 151 -5.79 18.22 18.86
CA GLN A 151 -4.74 18.26 19.88
C GLN A 151 -4.42 16.88 20.43
N GLN A 152 -5.45 16.07 20.68
CA GLN A 152 -5.31 14.73 21.22
C GLN A 152 -4.63 13.77 20.23
N GLN A 153 -4.91 13.92 18.92
CA GLN A 153 -4.27 13.12 17.87
C GLN A 153 -2.80 13.48 17.60
N LEU A 154 -2.35 14.69 17.96
CA LEU A 154 -0.96 15.13 17.83
C LEU A 154 -0.07 14.67 18.99
N LEU A 155 -0.65 14.21 20.10
CA LEU A 155 0.07 13.82 21.32
C LEU A 155 0.37 12.29 21.36
N ILE A 156 -0.02 11.51 20.40
CA ILE A 156 0.26 10.07 20.23
C ILE A 156 1.41 9.88 19.24
#